data_4443a940d6223e974ceea95ffd723f22
#
_entry.id   4443a940d6223e974ceea95ffd723f22
#
_cell.length_a   1.000
_cell.length_b   1.000
_cell.length_c   1.000
_cell.angle_alpha   90.00
_cell.angle_beta   90.00
_cell.angle_gamma   90.00
#
_symmetry.space_group_name_H-M   'P 1'
#
loop_
_entity.id
_entity.type
_entity.pdbx_description
1 polymer ?
#
loop_
_entity_poly.entity_id
_entity_poly.type
_entity_poly.pdbx_seq_one_letter_code
_entity_poly.pdbx_strand_id
1 'polypeptide(L)'
;MKICFLDNSIIPYTYNDLNSKHIRGGENAIIHLSNELSKLGNEIVVYNNCKDSCIINDVKWFNINQANKSVYYDLAFTNNDIGLFNKINAKKYIAFSHSIQSIEKFIRKGQLFSYLKYKPKIVLLGKYHKENRNYLLKLFGTINLEWAVDPLFLETKLDESLIENRAIFTSRRDRNLDLLIKLWIKDIFPKNKSIKLYSTPSELIENDYNIFARNFEDKTTMVKDLLKSKVLLVPGHKGELYCIAAEEARELCIPIITLGIGSLS
;
A
#
# COMPACT_ATOMS: atom_id res chain seq x y z
N MET A 1 7.70 -13.23 -21.38
CA MET A 1 6.22 -13.27 -21.42
C MET A 1 5.70 -11.86 -21.68
N LYS A 2 4.50 -11.75 -22.25
CA LYS A 2 3.80 -10.49 -22.42
C LYS A 2 2.82 -10.28 -21.27
N ILE A 3 3.04 -9.25 -20.44
CA ILE A 3 2.31 -9.04 -19.19
C ILE A 3 1.64 -7.67 -19.21
N CYS A 4 0.38 -7.62 -18.76
CA CYS A 4 -0.42 -6.40 -18.72
C CYS A 4 -0.86 -6.08 -17.29
N PHE A 5 -0.75 -4.82 -16.89
CA PHE A 5 -1.32 -4.25 -15.67
C PHE A 5 -2.46 -3.29 -16.03
N LEU A 6 -3.55 -3.38 -15.29
CA LEU A 6 -4.74 -2.55 -15.46
C LEU A 6 -5.08 -1.87 -14.15
N ASP A 7 -5.10 -0.55 -14.13
CA ASP A 7 -5.47 0.24 -12.97
C ASP A 7 -6.33 1.45 -13.36
N ASN A 8 -7.41 1.68 -12.64
CA ASN A 8 -8.29 2.82 -12.83
C ASN A 8 -8.19 3.85 -11.68
N SER A 9 -7.06 3.86 -10.96
CA SER A 9 -6.78 4.89 -9.95
C SER A 9 -6.96 6.28 -10.53
N ILE A 10 -7.61 7.17 -9.78
CA ILE A 10 -7.95 8.53 -10.24
C ILE A 10 -6.70 9.34 -10.57
N ILE A 11 -5.65 9.17 -9.77
CA ILE A 11 -4.39 9.90 -9.96
C ILE A 11 -3.61 9.22 -11.07
N PRO A 12 -3.25 9.94 -12.16
CA PRO A 12 -2.36 9.41 -13.18
C PRO A 12 -0.95 9.21 -12.61
N TYR A 13 -0.29 8.14 -13.04
CA TYR A 13 1.07 7.86 -12.61
C TYR A 13 1.86 7.08 -13.65
N THR A 14 3.19 7.20 -13.57
CA THR A 14 4.19 6.42 -14.28
C THR A 14 5.36 6.10 -13.32
N TYR A 15 6.44 5.53 -13.81
CA TYR A 15 7.65 5.32 -13.01
C TYR A 15 8.25 6.64 -12.47
N ASN A 16 8.13 7.74 -13.21
CA ASN A 16 8.66 9.05 -12.83
C ASN A 16 7.96 9.62 -11.58
N ASP A 17 6.78 9.11 -11.24
CA ASP A 17 5.99 9.57 -10.10
C ASP A 17 6.29 8.78 -8.81
N LEU A 18 7.25 7.84 -8.83
CA LEU A 18 7.57 6.93 -7.72
C LEU A 18 7.80 7.66 -6.38
N ASN A 19 8.42 8.83 -6.42
CA ASN A 19 8.68 9.65 -5.23
C ASN A 19 7.65 10.76 -5.02
N SER A 20 6.56 10.76 -5.77
CA SER A 20 5.51 11.77 -5.64
C SER A 20 4.69 11.56 -4.36
N LYS A 21 4.34 12.66 -3.69
CA LYS A 21 3.47 12.68 -2.49
C LYS A 21 2.08 12.05 -2.71
N HIS A 22 1.66 11.93 -3.97
CA HIS A 22 0.31 11.49 -4.33
C HIS A 22 0.22 9.98 -4.58
N ILE A 23 1.34 9.28 -4.75
CA ILE A 23 1.37 7.85 -5.02
C ILE A 23 1.04 7.06 -3.75
N ARG A 24 0.04 6.21 -3.86
CA ARG A 24 -0.41 5.33 -2.76
C ARG A 24 0.26 3.96 -2.89
N GLY A 25 0.13 3.14 -1.85
CA GLY A 25 0.73 1.81 -1.83
C GLY A 25 0.35 0.91 -3.01
N GLY A 26 -0.89 1.00 -3.52
CA GLY A 26 -1.34 0.22 -4.67
C GLY A 26 -0.64 0.61 -5.97
N GLU A 27 -0.58 1.88 -6.27
CA GLU A 27 0.11 2.43 -7.44
C GLU A 27 1.62 2.18 -7.34
N ASN A 28 2.20 2.39 -6.17
CA ASN A 28 3.61 2.11 -5.89
C ASN A 28 3.96 0.64 -6.18
N ALA A 29 3.12 -0.31 -5.75
CA ALA A 29 3.31 -1.72 -6.03
C ALA A 29 3.30 -2.04 -7.54
N ILE A 30 2.40 -1.42 -8.31
CA ILE A 30 2.37 -1.60 -9.77
C ILE A 30 3.65 -1.05 -10.40
N ILE A 31 4.10 0.14 -9.99
CA ILE A 31 5.33 0.75 -10.52
C ILE A 31 6.52 -0.19 -10.28
N HIS A 32 6.73 -0.62 -9.05
CA HIS A 32 7.86 -1.51 -8.71
C HIS A 32 7.74 -2.86 -9.42
N LEU A 33 6.59 -3.51 -9.33
CA LEU A 33 6.41 -4.85 -9.92
C LEU A 33 6.55 -4.83 -11.44
N SER A 34 6.00 -3.83 -12.12
CA SER A 34 6.14 -3.69 -13.57
C SER A 34 7.59 -3.49 -13.99
N ASN A 35 8.33 -2.64 -13.26
CA ASN A 35 9.73 -2.37 -13.52
C ASN A 35 10.61 -3.61 -13.29
N GLU A 36 10.43 -4.32 -12.16
CA GLU A 36 11.24 -5.51 -11.88
C GLU A 36 10.92 -6.68 -12.84
N LEU A 37 9.66 -6.86 -13.22
CA LEU A 37 9.30 -7.86 -14.24
C LEU A 37 9.87 -7.51 -15.62
N SER A 38 10.01 -6.22 -15.97
CA SER A 38 10.67 -5.77 -17.19
C SER A 38 12.17 -6.13 -17.16
N LYS A 39 12.87 -5.85 -16.07
CA LYS A 39 14.28 -6.23 -15.88
C LYS A 39 14.53 -7.75 -16.03
N LEU A 40 13.51 -8.56 -15.72
CA LEU A 40 13.55 -10.02 -15.93
C LEU A 40 13.27 -10.44 -17.39
N GLY A 41 13.26 -9.51 -18.32
CA GLY A 41 13.11 -9.77 -19.76
C GLY A 41 11.66 -10.01 -20.21
N ASN A 42 10.67 -9.54 -19.46
CA ASN A 42 9.27 -9.60 -19.90
C ASN A 42 8.86 -8.33 -20.64
N GLU A 43 7.99 -8.45 -21.64
CA GLU A 43 7.31 -7.31 -22.26
C GLU A 43 6.19 -6.85 -21.35
N ILE A 44 6.30 -5.63 -20.80
CA ILE A 44 5.36 -5.09 -19.83
C ILE A 44 4.57 -3.93 -20.41
N VAL A 45 3.26 -3.98 -20.23
CA VAL A 45 2.33 -2.89 -20.58
C VAL A 45 1.51 -2.54 -19.35
N VAL A 46 1.47 -1.27 -18.99
CA VAL A 46 0.62 -0.73 -17.92
C VAL A 46 -0.43 0.18 -18.52
N TYR A 47 -1.68 -0.12 -18.30
CA TYR A 47 -2.83 0.72 -18.64
C TYR A 47 -3.38 1.38 -17.38
N ASN A 48 -3.24 2.68 -17.27
CA ASN A 48 -3.79 3.47 -16.15
C ASN A 48 -4.32 4.82 -16.67
N ASN A 49 -4.56 5.77 -15.79
CA ASN A 49 -5.04 7.10 -16.18
C ASN A 49 -3.91 8.07 -16.57
N CYS A 50 -2.73 7.58 -17.01
CA CYS A 50 -1.66 8.45 -17.48
C CYS A 50 -2.16 9.35 -18.65
N LYS A 51 -1.68 10.60 -18.68
CA LYS A 51 -2.10 11.58 -19.68
C LYS A 51 -1.57 11.21 -21.05
N ASP A 52 -0.26 10.92 -21.11
CA ASP A 52 0.47 10.65 -22.34
C ASP A 52 1.03 9.24 -22.33
N SER A 53 1.04 8.60 -23.50
CA SER A 53 1.69 7.31 -23.67
C SER A 53 3.21 7.48 -23.66
N CYS A 54 3.92 6.66 -22.90
CA CYS A 54 5.37 6.73 -22.80
C CYS A 54 5.98 5.34 -22.57
N ILE A 55 7.30 5.25 -22.74
CA ILE A 55 8.10 4.07 -22.39
C ILE A 55 9.15 4.52 -21.40
N ILE A 56 9.16 3.91 -20.21
CA ILE A 56 10.11 4.21 -19.16
C ILE A 56 10.62 2.88 -18.60
N ASN A 57 11.93 2.68 -18.57
CA ASN A 57 12.58 1.43 -18.12
C ASN A 57 12.03 0.18 -18.84
N ASP A 58 11.82 0.27 -20.16
CA ASP A 58 11.24 -0.77 -21.02
C ASP A 58 9.78 -1.16 -20.66
N VAL A 59 9.13 -0.42 -19.77
CA VAL A 59 7.70 -0.53 -19.46
C VAL A 59 6.93 0.45 -20.32
N LYS A 60 5.92 -0.06 -21.05
CA LYS A 60 5.02 0.74 -21.87
C LYS A 60 3.84 1.22 -21.03
N TRP A 61 3.65 2.53 -20.90
CA TRP A 61 2.56 3.17 -20.17
C TRP A 61 1.55 3.75 -21.13
N PHE A 62 0.29 3.35 -21.02
CA PHE A 62 -0.80 3.80 -21.89
C PHE A 62 -2.01 4.22 -21.06
N ASN A 63 -2.79 5.14 -21.62
CA ASN A 63 -4.08 5.47 -21.02
C ASN A 63 -5.01 4.25 -21.04
N ILE A 64 -5.76 4.04 -19.96
CA ILE A 64 -6.68 2.89 -19.78
C ILE A 64 -7.73 2.78 -20.89
N ASN A 65 -8.05 3.88 -21.56
CA ASN A 65 -8.98 3.90 -22.70
C ASN A 65 -8.39 3.31 -23.98
N GLN A 66 -7.07 3.15 -24.04
CA GLN A 66 -6.36 2.49 -25.16
C GLN A 66 -6.31 0.97 -25.02
N ALA A 67 -6.69 0.45 -23.84
CA ALA A 67 -6.77 -1.00 -23.61
C ALA A 67 -7.83 -1.61 -24.55
N ASN A 68 -7.45 -2.64 -25.30
CA ASN A 68 -8.33 -3.31 -26.24
C ASN A 68 -8.06 -4.80 -26.33
N LYS A 69 -9.01 -5.55 -26.87
CA LYS A 69 -8.97 -7.03 -26.98
C LYS A 69 -8.17 -7.56 -28.16
N SER A 70 -7.66 -6.72 -29.04
CA SER A 70 -6.87 -7.16 -30.19
C SER A 70 -5.50 -7.69 -29.79
N VAL A 71 -5.01 -7.26 -28.63
CA VAL A 71 -3.75 -7.72 -28.06
C VAL A 71 -4.01 -8.85 -27.07
N TYR A 72 -3.25 -9.94 -27.19
CA TYR A 72 -3.32 -11.08 -26.29
C TYR A 72 -2.11 -11.06 -25.34
N TYR A 73 -2.36 -11.26 -24.05
CA TYR A 73 -1.35 -11.28 -22.99
C TYR A 73 -1.19 -12.68 -22.39
N ASP A 74 0.01 -13.04 -21.96
CA ASP A 74 0.22 -14.26 -21.19
C ASP A 74 -0.38 -14.16 -19.79
N LEU A 75 -0.29 -12.94 -19.20
CA LEU A 75 -0.72 -12.66 -17.85
C LEU A 75 -1.28 -11.24 -17.76
N ALA A 76 -2.43 -11.09 -17.10
CA ALA A 76 -3.03 -9.81 -16.81
C ALA A 76 -3.24 -9.62 -15.33
N PHE A 77 -2.82 -8.46 -14.84
CA PHE A 77 -3.05 -8.00 -13.47
C PHE A 77 -4.07 -6.88 -13.44
N THR A 78 -4.89 -6.83 -12.40
CA THR A 78 -5.72 -5.66 -12.10
C THR A 78 -5.56 -5.23 -10.65
N ASN A 79 -5.69 -3.92 -10.43
CA ASN A 79 -5.65 -3.31 -9.10
C ASN A 79 -7.08 -2.94 -8.67
N ASN A 80 -7.61 -3.62 -7.65
CA ASN A 80 -8.93 -3.38 -7.04
C ASN A 80 -10.18 -3.50 -7.93
N ASP A 81 -10.05 -3.59 -9.26
CA ASP A 81 -11.20 -3.62 -10.16
C ASP A 81 -11.09 -4.74 -11.21
N ILE A 82 -11.72 -5.88 -10.91
CA ILE A 82 -11.78 -7.04 -11.80
C ILE A 82 -12.55 -6.75 -13.08
N GLY A 83 -13.43 -5.75 -13.09
CA GLY A 83 -14.17 -5.32 -14.27
C GLY A 83 -13.27 -4.86 -15.43
N LEU A 84 -12.06 -4.39 -15.12
CA LEU A 84 -11.08 -3.96 -16.12
C LEU A 84 -10.63 -5.08 -17.07
N PHE A 85 -10.71 -6.34 -16.65
CA PHE A 85 -10.42 -7.48 -17.54
C PHE A 85 -11.34 -7.54 -18.77
N ASN A 86 -12.50 -6.88 -18.73
CA ASN A 86 -13.35 -6.76 -19.91
C ASN A 86 -12.70 -5.96 -21.06
N LYS A 87 -11.62 -5.21 -20.81
CA LYS A 87 -10.94 -4.38 -21.80
C LYS A 87 -9.87 -5.14 -22.60
N ILE A 88 -9.41 -6.32 -22.14
CA ILE A 88 -8.27 -7.05 -22.74
C ILE A 88 -8.53 -8.55 -22.83
N ASN A 89 -7.64 -9.27 -23.52
CA ASN A 89 -7.58 -10.73 -23.55
C ASN A 89 -6.26 -11.25 -22.95
N ALA A 90 -6.32 -12.24 -22.06
CA ALA A 90 -5.13 -12.87 -21.49
C ALA A 90 -5.34 -14.37 -21.22
N LYS A 91 -4.23 -15.12 -21.13
CA LYS A 91 -4.24 -16.55 -20.77
C LYS A 91 -4.53 -16.76 -19.28
N LYS A 92 -4.04 -15.90 -18.42
CA LYS A 92 -4.23 -15.97 -16.96
C LYS A 92 -4.52 -14.58 -16.41
N TYR A 93 -5.36 -14.54 -15.36
CA TYR A 93 -5.80 -13.31 -14.71
C TYR A 93 -5.44 -13.34 -13.22
N ILE A 94 -4.91 -12.23 -12.70
CA ILE A 94 -4.54 -12.05 -11.30
C ILE A 94 -5.11 -10.73 -10.81
N ALA A 95 -5.80 -10.76 -9.68
CA ALA A 95 -6.38 -9.55 -9.08
C ALA A 95 -5.69 -9.21 -7.76
N PHE A 96 -5.11 -8.02 -7.67
CA PHE A 96 -4.72 -7.39 -6.42
C PHE A 96 -5.95 -6.78 -5.76
N SER A 97 -6.03 -6.87 -4.44
CA SER A 97 -7.05 -6.19 -3.66
C SER A 97 -6.45 -5.66 -2.37
N HIS A 98 -6.59 -4.35 -2.18
CA HIS A 98 -6.10 -3.65 -0.99
C HIS A 98 -7.19 -3.51 0.10
N SER A 99 -8.19 -4.35 0.06
CA SER A 99 -9.28 -4.39 1.04
C SER A 99 -9.83 -5.80 1.15
N ILE A 100 -10.41 -6.13 2.31
CA ILE A 100 -11.12 -7.40 2.49
C ILE A 100 -12.18 -7.54 1.41
N GLN A 101 -12.12 -8.66 0.69
CA GLN A 101 -13.09 -8.97 -0.35
C GLN A 101 -14.32 -9.65 0.27
N SER A 102 -15.50 -9.13 -0.04
CA SER A 102 -16.78 -9.78 0.23
C SER A 102 -17.60 -9.90 -1.05
N ILE A 103 -18.50 -10.86 -1.10
CA ILE A 103 -19.42 -11.04 -2.24
C ILE A 103 -20.29 -9.79 -2.39
N GLU A 104 -20.80 -9.26 -1.29
CA GLU A 104 -21.58 -8.03 -1.27
C GLU A 104 -20.85 -6.86 -1.95
N LYS A 105 -19.55 -6.70 -1.66
CA LYS A 105 -18.72 -5.68 -2.30
C LYS A 105 -18.57 -5.94 -3.80
N PHE A 106 -18.41 -7.19 -4.21
CA PHE A 106 -18.32 -7.55 -5.64
C PHE A 106 -19.62 -7.27 -6.37
N ILE A 107 -20.77 -7.57 -5.75
CA ILE A 107 -22.10 -7.26 -6.31
C ILE A 107 -22.28 -5.74 -6.42
N ARG A 108 -22.06 -5.00 -5.35
CA ARG A 108 -22.21 -3.53 -5.30
C ARG A 108 -21.33 -2.81 -6.33
N LYS A 109 -20.15 -3.35 -6.62
CA LYS A 109 -19.21 -2.81 -7.62
C LYS A 109 -19.41 -3.37 -9.03
N GLY A 110 -20.41 -4.22 -9.27
CA GLY A 110 -20.64 -4.88 -10.57
C GLY A 110 -19.53 -5.83 -11.00
N GLN A 111 -18.68 -6.30 -10.07
CA GLN A 111 -17.50 -7.11 -10.38
C GLN A 111 -17.75 -8.62 -10.34
N LEU A 112 -18.86 -9.07 -9.80
CA LEU A 112 -19.12 -10.50 -9.60
C LEU A 112 -19.15 -11.28 -10.92
N PHE A 113 -19.81 -10.72 -11.95
CA PHE A 113 -19.83 -11.34 -13.27
C PHE A 113 -18.43 -11.47 -13.88
N SER A 114 -17.62 -10.42 -13.80
CA SER A 114 -16.23 -10.44 -14.28
C SER A 114 -15.38 -11.43 -13.49
N TYR A 115 -15.58 -11.56 -12.18
CA TYR A 115 -14.90 -12.55 -11.34
C TYR A 115 -15.21 -13.99 -11.81
N LEU A 116 -16.48 -14.32 -12.06
CA LEU A 116 -16.89 -15.63 -12.54
C LEU A 116 -16.39 -15.91 -13.97
N LYS A 117 -16.41 -14.90 -14.84
CA LYS A 117 -15.99 -15.01 -16.24
C LYS A 117 -14.49 -15.21 -16.40
N TYR A 118 -13.68 -14.38 -15.75
CA TYR A 118 -12.21 -14.37 -15.93
C TYR A 118 -11.49 -15.30 -14.95
N LYS A 119 -12.16 -15.77 -13.91
CA LYS A 119 -11.63 -16.70 -12.89
C LYS A 119 -10.24 -16.31 -12.37
N PRO A 120 -10.05 -15.03 -11.95
CA PRO A 120 -8.73 -14.57 -11.55
C PRO A 120 -8.29 -15.21 -10.24
N LYS A 121 -6.98 -15.48 -10.13
CA LYS A 121 -6.38 -15.74 -8.82
C LYS A 121 -6.33 -14.43 -8.03
N ILE A 122 -6.66 -14.50 -6.75
CA ILE A 122 -6.62 -13.32 -5.86
C ILE A 122 -5.29 -13.27 -5.12
N VAL A 123 -4.63 -12.12 -5.16
CA VAL A 123 -3.42 -11.88 -4.37
C VAL A 123 -3.80 -11.61 -2.92
N LEU A 124 -3.16 -12.31 -2.01
CA LEU A 124 -3.29 -12.16 -0.56
C LEU A 124 -2.01 -11.55 -0.01
N LEU A 125 -2.17 -10.47 0.74
CA LEU A 125 -1.07 -9.67 1.28
C LEU A 125 -0.55 -10.18 2.63
N GLY A 126 -1.11 -11.25 3.18
CA GLY A 126 -0.68 -11.83 4.44
C GLY A 126 -1.74 -12.72 5.08
N LYS A 127 -1.42 -13.23 6.29
CA LYS A 127 -2.26 -14.14 7.06
C LYS A 127 -3.65 -13.55 7.36
N TYR A 128 -3.68 -12.32 7.89
CA TYR A 128 -4.93 -11.62 8.21
C TYR A 128 -5.86 -11.49 7.00
N HIS A 129 -5.33 -11.13 5.84
CA HIS A 129 -6.10 -11.07 4.58
C HIS A 129 -6.68 -12.45 4.23
N LYS A 130 -5.88 -13.51 4.38
CA LYS A 130 -6.31 -14.90 4.09
C LYS A 130 -7.46 -15.35 5.01
N GLU A 131 -7.40 -15.02 6.26
CA GLU A 131 -8.39 -15.45 7.27
C GLU A 131 -9.70 -14.68 7.19
N ASN A 132 -9.64 -13.39 6.86
CA ASN A 132 -10.81 -12.49 6.87
C ASN A 132 -11.52 -12.33 5.53
N ARG A 133 -11.08 -13.01 4.46
CA ARG A 133 -11.78 -12.96 3.17
C ARG A 133 -12.98 -13.90 3.13
N ASN A 134 -13.96 -13.58 2.27
CA ASN A 134 -15.08 -14.46 2.04
C ASN A 134 -14.63 -15.79 1.41
N TYR A 135 -15.17 -16.91 1.91
CA TYR A 135 -14.84 -18.26 1.47
C TYR A 135 -15.06 -18.48 -0.03
N LEU A 136 -16.17 -17.97 -0.59
CA LEU A 136 -16.49 -18.13 -2.01
C LEU A 136 -15.48 -17.46 -2.95
N LEU A 137 -14.71 -16.48 -2.46
CA LEU A 137 -13.64 -15.86 -3.24
C LEU A 137 -12.34 -16.67 -3.27
N LYS A 138 -12.35 -17.88 -2.71
CA LYS A 138 -11.27 -18.89 -2.88
C LYS A 138 -11.40 -19.72 -4.15
N LEU A 139 -12.56 -19.66 -4.82
CA LEU A 139 -12.97 -20.59 -5.87
C LEU A 139 -11.93 -20.77 -6.99
N PHE A 140 -11.26 -19.71 -7.42
CA PHE A 140 -10.27 -19.75 -8.53
C PHE A 140 -8.82 -19.70 -8.05
N GLY A 141 -8.60 -19.91 -6.76
CA GLY A 141 -7.28 -19.97 -6.15
C GLY A 141 -6.74 -18.60 -5.71
N THR A 142 -5.58 -18.64 -5.05
CA THR A 142 -4.93 -17.48 -4.47
C THR A 142 -3.44 -17.53 -4.65
N ILE A 143 -2.81 -16.37 -4.55
CA ILE A 143 -1.36 -16.19 -4.54
C ILE A 143 -1.03 -15.42 -3.27
N ASN A 144 -0.14 -15.95 -2.43
CA ASN A 144 0.39 -15.20 -1.29
C ASN A 144 1.55 -14.34 -1.82
N LEU A 145 1.44 -13.05 -1.64
CA LEU A 145 2.47 -12.09 -2.03
C LEU A 145 2.44 -10.94 -1.01
N GLU A 146 3.33 -11.01 -0.05
CA GLU A 146 3.54 -9.92 0.90
C GLU A 146 4.20 -8.74 0.20
N TRP A 147 3.93 -7.54 0.69
CA TRP A 147 4.53 -6.34 0.13
C TRP A 147 5.98 -6.22 0.56
N ALA A 148 6.83 -5.84 -0.37
CA ALA A 148 8.22 -5.53 -0.07
C ALA A 148 8.33 -4.11 0.49
N VAL A 149 9.31 -3.92 1.36
CA VAL A 149 9.76 -2.61 1.83
C VAL A 149 10.67 -1.99 0.77
N ASP A 150 10.65 -0.67 0.67
CA ASP A 150 11.52 0.05 -0.26
C ASP A 150 13.00 -0.18 0.08
N PRO A 151 13.90 -0.38 -0.92
CA PRO A 151 15.32 -0.59 -0.69
C PRO A 151 15.98 0.45 0.22
N LEU A 152 15.49 1.69 0.22
CA LEU A 152 16.00 2.75 1.09
C LEU A 152 15.97 2.36 2.58
N PHE A 153 14.91 1.64 3.02
CA PHE A 153 14.81 1.18 4.40
C PHE A 153 15.77 0.02 4.69
N LEU A 154 16.03 -0.85 3.70
CA LEU A 154 16.94 -1.99 3.84
C LEU A 154 18.41 -1.56 3.89
N GLU A 155 18.76 -0.51 3.17
CA GLU A 155 20.14 -0.01 3.05
C GLU A 155 20.51 0.95 4.19
N THR A 156 19.52 1.50 4.90
CA THR A 156 19.74 2.48 5.97
C THR A 156 20.01 1.77 7.28
N LYS A 157 21.07 2.17 7.98
CA LYS A 157 21.43 1.65 9.30
C LYS A 157 20.92 2.57 10.40
N LEU A 158 20.47 1.96 11.50
CA LEU A 158 20.13 2.68 12.71
C LEU A 158 21.39 3.32 13.30
N ASP A 159 21.30 4.61 13.63
CA ASP A 159 22.28 5.35 14.41
C ASP A 159 21.63 5.76 15.72
N GLU A 160 21.97 5.07 16.80
CA GLU A 160 21.39 5.31 18.11
C GLU A 160 21.64 6.71 18.65
N SER A 161 22.70 7.39 18.20
CA SER A 161 23.02 8.77 18.60
C SER A 161 22.00 9.79 18.11
N LEU A 162 21.21 9.44 17.08
CA LEU A 162 20.18 10.30 16.51
C LEU A 162 18.83 10.18 17.23
N ILE A 163 18.67 9.19 18.11
CA ILE A 163 17.39 8.89 18.75
C ILE A 163 17.00 9.99 19.75
N GLU A 164 15.91 10.64 19.49
CA GLU A 164 15.29 11.66 20.34
C GLU A 164 14.22 11.04 21.27
N ASN A 165 13.85 11.73 22.34
CA ASN A 165 12.74 11.30 23.22
C ASN A 165 11.39 11.53 22.56
N ARG A 166 11.13 10.79 21.48
CA ARG A 166 9.90 10.92 20.70
C ARG A 166 9.33 9.59 20.24
N ALA A 167 8.01 9.56 20.10
CA ALA A 167 7.23 8.55 19.41
C ALA A 167 6.78 9.09 18.04
N ILE A 168 6.52 8.20 17.10
CA ILE A 168 6.07 8.58 15.76
C ILE A 168 4.86 7.77 15.32
N PHE A 169 3.97 8.39 14.53
CA PHE A 169 2.90 7.75 13.78
C PHE A 169 3.01 8.16 12.31
N THR A 170 3.21 7.18 11.42
CA THR A 170 3.47 7.43 9.99
C THR A 170 2.33 7.06 9.06
N SER A 171 1.28 6.43 9.59
CA SER A 171 0.13 5.99 8.80
C SER A 171 -0.85 7.14 8.49
N ARG A 172 -1.82 6.89 7.62
CA ARG A 172 -2.89 7.84 7.33
C ARG A 172 -3.78 8.05 8.56
N ARG A 173 -4.44 9.22 8.65
CA ARG A 173 -5.34 9.56 9.76
C ARG A 173 -6.43 8.51 10.01
N ASP A 174 -7.00 7.94 8.92
CA ASP A 174 -8.04 6.91 9.01
C ASP A 174 -7.57 5.56 9.60
N ARG A 175 -6.30 5.47 9.98
CA ARG A 175 -5.70 4.32 10.67
C ARG A 175 -5.71 4.48 12.19
N ASN A 176 -6.82 4.98 12.73
CA ASN A 176 -7.04 5.18 14.16
C ASN A 176 -6.12 6.22 14.82
N LEU A 177 -5.69 7.28 14.09
CA LEU A 177 -4.93 8.37 14.68
C LEU A 177 -5.71 9.06 15.81
N ASP A 178 -7.00 9.27 15.62
CA ASP A 178 -7.86 9.93 16.63
C ASP A 178 -7.92 9.11 17.94
N LEU A 179 -7.90 7.79 17.85
CA LEU A 179 -7.79 6.92 19.02
C LEU A 179 -6.42 7.04 19.69
N LEU A 180 -5.35 7.06 18.88
CA LEU A 180 -3.98 7.25 19.39
C LEU A 180 -3.85 8.59 20.15
N ILE A 181 -4.35 9.68 19.59
CA ILE A 181 -4.31 11.01 20.23
C ILE A 181 -5.06 10.98 21.58
N LYS A 182 -6.25 10.37 21.63
CA LYS A 182 -7.00 10.21 22.89
C LYS A 182 -6.22 9.42 23.94
N LEU A 183 -5.60 8.29 23.56
CA LEU A 183 -4.77 7.50 24.47
C LEU A 183 -3.51 8.26 24.88
N TRP A 184 -2.92 9.04 23.97
CA TRP A 184 -1.76 9.86 24.26
C TRP A 184 -2.06 10.89 25.33
N ILE A 185 -3.12 11.68 25.17
CA ILE A 185 -3.53 12.74 26.09
C ILE A 185 -3.91 12.17 27.47
N LYS A 186 -4.66 11.06 27.48
CA LYS A 186 -5.21 10.49 28.70
C LYS A 186 -4.20 9.66 29.51
N ASP A 187 -3.42 8.82 28.82
CA ASP A 187 -2.69 7.73 29.47
C ASP A 187 -1.17 7.83 29.34
N ILE A 188 -0.64 8.43 28.26
CA ILE A 188 0.80 8.47 27.99
C ILE A 188 1.41 9.78 28.47
N PHE A 189 0.94 10.91 27.98
CA PHE A 189 1.48 12.21 28.30
C PHE A 189 1.49 12.54 29.82
N PRO A 190 0.44 12.24 30.61
CA PRO A 190 0.48 12.48 32.05
C PRO A 190 1.59 11.75 32.79
N LYS A 191 2.00 10.58 32.28
CA LYS A 191 3.06 9.74 32.87
C LYS A 191 4.46 10.13 32.43
N ASN A 192 4.58 10.73 31.24
CA ASN A 192 5.87 11.16 30.69
C ASN A 192 5.71 12.44 29.86
N LYS A 193 5.77 13.59 30.55
CA LYS A 193 5.63 14.92 29.93
C LYS A 193 6.79 15.32 29.03
N SER A 194 7.91 14.60 29.05
CA SER A 194 9.08 14.92 28.21
C SER A 194 9.04 14.28 26.82
N ILE A 195 8.19 13.24 26.62
CA ILE A 195 8.07 12.57 25.31
C ILE A 195 7.24 13.41 24.33
N LYS A 196 7.63 13.37 23.07
CA LYS A 196 6.93 14.04 21.97
C LYS A 196 6.27 13.02 21.05
N LEU A 197 5.08 13.32 20.55
CA LEU A 197 4.43 12.53 19.49
C LEU A 197 4.50 13.31 18.17
N TYR A 198 5.10 12.71 17.16
CA TYR A 198 5.08 13.22 15.80
C TYR A 198 4.09 12.40 14.98
N SER A 199 3.08 13.03 14.39
CA SER A 199 2.02 12.33 13.67
C SER A 199 1.71 12.97 12.33
N THR A 200 1.00 12.22 11.49
CA THR A 200 0.32 12.76 10.31
C THR A 200 -0.57 13.93 10.72
N PRO A 201 -0.65 15.04 9.93
CA PRO A 201 -1.46 16.20 10.26
C PRO A 201 -2.91 15.84 10.58
N SER A 202 -3.44 16.39 11.66
CA SER A 202 -4.80 16.21 12.13
C SER A 202 -5.26 17.49 12.85
N GLU A 203 -6.55 17.77 12.79
CA GLU A 203 -7.18 18.88 13.54
C GLU A 203 -7.14 18.69 15.07
N LEU A 204 -6.90 17.44 15.51
CA LEU A 204 -6.79 17.07 16.92
C LEU A 204 -5.37 17.23 17.49
N ILE A 205 -4.45 17.84 16.74
CA ILE A 205 -3.08 18.07 17.20
C ILE A 205 -3.08 19.27 18.15
N GLU A 206 -2.60 19.04 19.37
CA GLU A 206 -2.51 20.05 20.42
C GLU A 206 -1.09 20.08 20.98
N ASN A 207 -0.43 21.25 20.83
CA ASN A 207 0.94 21.45 21.28
C ASN A 207 1.09 21.31 22.80
N ASP A 208 0.05 21.60 23.57
CA ASP A 208 0.03 21.49 25.04
C ASP A 208 0.27 20.05 25.53
N TYR A 209 0.01 19.05 24.66
CA TYR A 209 0.27 17.64 24.96
C TYR A 209 1.50 17.11 24.22
N ASN A 210 2.39 17.97 23.74
CA ASN A 210 3.58 17.58 22.95
C ASN A 210 3.25 16.76 21.71
N ILE A 211 2.16 17.06 21.02
CA ILE A 211 1.77 16.43 19.76
C ILE A 211 2.09 17.39 18.62
N PHE A 212 2.90 16.94 17.66
CA PHE A 212 3.37 17.75 16.54
C PHE A 212 2.99 17.13 15.21
N ALA A 213 2.56 17.95 14.25
CA ALA A 213 2.36 17.52 12.89
C ALA A 213 3.71 17.27 12.20
N ARG A 214 3.81 16.14 11.50
CA ARG A 214 4.92 15.88 10.60
C ARG A 214 4.67 16.53 9.24
N ASN A 215 5.72 17.07 8.64
CA ASN A 215 5.66 17.40 7.23
C ASN A 215 5.67 16.12 6.38
N PHE A 216 4.69 15.97 5.51
CA PHE A 216 4.68 14.90 4.52
C PHE A 216 5.55 15.34 3.34
N GLU A 217 6.78 14.87 3.31
CA GLU A 217 7.69 15.15 2.21
C GLU A 217 7.94 13.88 1.36
N ASP A 218 9.12 13.38 1.35
CA ASP A 218 9.52 12.20 0.61
C ASP A 218 9.85 11.01 1.53
N LYS A 219 10.18 9.88 0.94
CA LYS A 219 10.59 8.68 1.70
C LYS A 219 11.87 8.89 2.49
N THR A 220 12.79 9.70 2.00
CA THR A 220 14.06 10.01 2.69
C THR A 220 13.78 10.75 4.00
N THR A 221 12.87 11.72 3.97
CA THR A 221 12.42 12.42 5.18
C THR A 221 11.70 11.47 6.14
N MET A 222 10.90 10.53 5.62
CA MET A 222 10.24 9.50 6.43
C MET A 222 11.28 8.63 7.16
N VAL A 223 12.32 8.16 6.48
CA VAL A 223 13.41 7.37 7.09
C VAL A 223 14.11 8.17 8.18
N LYS A 224 14.46 9.43 7.92
CA LYS A 224 15.10 10.31 8.92
C LYS A 224 14.20 10.52 10.15
N ASP A 225 12.91 10.68 9.95
CA ASP A 225 11.96 10.84 11.04
C ASP A 225 11.83 9.57 11.88
N LEU A 226 11.79 8.41 11.23
CA LEU A 226 11.77 7.13 11.91
C LEU A 226 13.06 6.93 12.73
N LEU A 227 14.24 7.12 12.14
CA LEU A 227 15.53 6.96 12.83
C LEU A 227 15.67 7.82 14.09
N LYS A 228 15.07 9.00 14.10
CA LYS A 228 15.06 9.87 15.28
C LYS A 228 14.07 9.42 16.35
N SER A 229 13.25 8.42 16.10
CA SER A 229 12.15 8.05 16.99
C SER A 229 12.47 6.81 17.80
N LYS A 230 12.16 6.82 19.10
CA LYS A 230 12.30 5.65 20.00
C LYS A 230 11.32 4.54 19.68
N VAL A 231 10.15 4.89 19.10
CA VAL A 231 9.06 3.94 18.93
C VAL A 231 8.09 4.42 17.85
N LEU A 232 7.64 3.47 17.03
CA LEU A 232 6.48 3.67 16.15
C LEU A 232 5.20 3.25 16.88
N LEU A 233 4.22 4.13 16.92
CA LEU A 233 2.89 3.84 17.49
C LEU A 233 1.91 3.57 16.34
N VAL A 234 1.42 2.33 16.23
CA VAL A 234 0.44 1.93 15.22
C VAL A 234 -0.74 1.24 15.91
N PRO A 235 -1.84 1.95 16.19
CA PRO A 235 -3.01 1.33 16.82
C PRO A 235 -3.57 0.15 16.03
N GLY A 236 -3.37 0.13 14.70
CA GLY A 236 -3.95 -0.84 13.80
C GLY A 236 -5.37 -0.48 13.39
N HIS A 237 -5.88 -1.13 12.35
CA HIS A 237 -7.22 -0.92 11.80
C HIS A 237 -7.76 -2.21 11.17
N LYS A 238 -9.03 -2.57 11.42
CA LYS A 238 -9.64 -3.82 10.90
C LYS A 238 -9.59 -3.96 9.37
N GLY A 239 -9.55 -2.84 8.64
CA GLY A 239 -9.42 -2.83 7.18
C GLY A 239 -7.97 -2.87 6.67
N GLU A 240 -6.98 -2.94 7.56
CA GLU A 240 -5.57 -2.99 7.18
C GLU A 240 -5.15 -4.45 6.97
N LEU A 241 -4.85 -4.78 5.71
CA LEU A 241 -4.48 -6.14 5.31
C LEU A 241 -3.00 -6.42 5.45
N TYR A 242 -2.18 -5.38 5.41
CA TYR A 242 -0.74 -5.38 5.56
C TYR A 242 -0.28 -4.00 6.01
N CYS A 243 0.45 -3.93 7.10
CA CYS A 243 0.92 -2.66 7.65
C CYS A 243 2.35 -2.36 7.19
N ILE A 244 2.48 -1.69 6.04
CA ILE A 244 3.79 -1.33 5.50
C ILE A 244 4.60 -0.47 6.47
N ALA A 245 3.96 0.45 7.21
CA ALA A 245 4.63 1.29 8.18
C ALA A 245 5.30 0.49 9.32
N ALA A 246 4.70 -0.63 9.71
CA ALA A 246 5.31 -1.53 10.71
C ALA A 246 6.52 -2.27 10.12
N GLU A 247 6.43 -2.73 8.86
CA GLU A 247 7.55 -3.38 8.19
C GLU A 247 8.72 -2.41 7.97
N GLU A 248 8.43 -1.18 7.53
CA GLU A 248 9.42 -0.11 7.38
C GLU A 248 10.15 0.18 8.70
N ALA A 249 9.43 0.27 9.81
CA ALA A 249 10.03 0.47 11.14
C ALA A 249 10.85 -0.75 11.59
N ARG A 250 10.37 -1.97 11.30
CA ARG A 250 11.08 -3.21 11.62
C ARG A 250 12.43 -3.28 10.90
N GLU A 251 12.48 -2.93 9.62
CA GLU A 251 13.73 -2.92 8.84
C GLU A 251 14.75 -1.91 9.39
N LEU A 252 14.26 -0.81 9.99
CA LEU A 252 15.09 0.18 10.68
C LEU A 252 15.37 -0.18 12.16
N CYS A 253 15.00 -1.36 12.62
CA CYS A 253 15.12 -1.81 14.02
C CYS A 253 14.40 -0.90 15.04
N ILE A 254 13.33 -0.22 14.65
CA ILE A 254 12.57 0.66 15.52
C ILE A 254 11.45 -0.14 16.22
N PRO A 255 11.36 -0.10 17.55
CA PRO A 255 10.30 -0.76 18.29
C PRO A 255 8.90 -0.30 17.84
N ILE A 256 7.94 -1.24 17.82
CA ILE A 256 6.56 -0.98 17.41
C ILE A 256 5.62 -1.29 18.57
N ILE A 257 4.71 -0.37 18.88
CA ILE A 257 3.61 -0.59 19.81
C ILE A 257 2.30 -0.55 19.06
N THR A 258 1.51 -1.60 19.20
CA THR A 258 0.22 -1.77 18.51
C THR A 258 -0.86 -2.25 19.49
N LEU A 259 -2.15 -2.04 19.12
CA LEU A 259 -3.29 -2.64 19.82
C LEU A 259 -3.66 -4.04 19.27
N GLY A 260 -2.88 -4.60 18.35
CA GLY A 260 -3.14 -5.91 17.77
C GLY A 260 -4.42 -5.95 16.92
N ILE A 261 -4.71 -4.90 16.12
CA ILE A 261 -5.92 -4.80 15.29
C ILE A 261 -5.53 -4.92 13.82
N GLY A 262 -6.28 -5.70 13.04
CA GLY A 262 -6.03 -5.89 11.62
C GLY A 262 -4.83 -6.79 11.36
N SER A 263 -3.98 -6.44 10.40
CA SER A 263 -2.77 -7.22 10.07
C SER A 263 -1.70 -7.26 11.18
N LEU A 264 -1.89 -6.50 12.24
CA LEU A 264 -1.01 -6.45 13.41
C LEU A 264 -1.50 -7.33 14.58
N SER A 265 -2.55 -8.17 14.35
CA SER A 265 -3.11 -9.11 15.32
C SER A 265 -2.26 -10.39 15.47
#